data_dfb83ed572d3646e297c504e967deec9
#
_entry.id   dfb83ed572d3646e297c504e967deec9
#
_cell.length_a   1.000
_cell.length_b   1.000
_cell.length_c   1.000
_cell.angle_alpha   90.00
_cell.angle_beta   90.00
_cell.angle_gamma   90.00
#
_symmetry.space_group_name_H-M   'P 1'
#
loop_
_entity.id
_entity.type
_entity.pdbx_description
1 polymer ?
#
loop_
_entity_poly.entity_id
_entity_poly.type
_entity_poly.pdbx_seq_one_letter_code
_entity_poly.pdbx_strand_id
1 'polypeptide(L)'
;MWGSVRPHLSCRLPSLGTGCLRLAARDGRAFGCRLAAGKACGHSPRSGPAAAPGPVFITTPIFYVNAAPHIGHLYSAVLADAMYRLKLLLGTDAKFTTGTDEHGLKIQQAADAAAKNPLEFCASVSEEFKKLFHKSLVSYTDYIRTTEERHKTAVQYFWCVLRDKGYLYQAAYEGWYSTPDETFLSDSQVLERKDTNGNIIKVSLESGHKVEWTKEENYLFKLSEFKPKLLEWLKKNPEVIIPEKFYHIVLHWLQEEIPDISVSRRRSRLKWGIPVPADSTQTIYVWLDALVNYLTVAGYPEDQNLPALHHIIGKDILKFHAIYWPAFLMAAGLQLPKQIYVHSHWTVNGQKMSKSRGNVVDPMERFSVYTVDGFRYFLLRQGVPDADCDYYDDKVVKVLNADLADSLGGLLNRCTGTSINPDQIYTTFFNHCFPERRPEDNRPLKSRATTEDYKMIQMVEQLPMNVKDSFENLQIYKALEAINFCVRLTNGFFQRHTPWKLDGKIAEDCCWLETVLHITLECLRVYGILLQPVVPTIANQLLSRLAVGPHERDWEHLNFLARYHNNICIFEGRKLGPDTGILFNRLERIHKAPSKTRGNQEIKLQHILK
;
A
#
# COMPACT_ATOMS: atom_id res chain seq x y z
N MET A 1 21.55 -13.79 -49.60
CA MET A 1 22.87 -13.19 -49.90
C MET A 1 23.35 -12.61 -48.56
N TRP A 2 24.27 -13.30 -47.98
CA TRP A 2 25.59 -12.96 -47.49
C TRP A 2 25.56 -11.82 -46.44
N GLY A 3 26.15 -11.88 -45.24
CA GLY A 3 27.06 -12.87 -44.66
C GLY A 3 27.42 -12.42 -43.23
N SER A 4 27.71 -13.40 -42.46
CA SER A 4 28.29 -13.43 -41.11
C SER A 4 29.58 -12.61 -40.98
N VAL A 5 29.86 -12.13 -39.75
CA VAL A 5 31.20 -12.23 -39.12
C VAL A 5 31.03 -12.02 -37.58
N ARG A 6 31.39 -13.05 -36.79
CA ARG A 6 31.92 -12.92 -35.41
C ARG A 6 33.45 -12.75 -35.50
N PRO A 7 34.11 -12.21 -34.48
CA PRO A 7 34.99 -13.13 -33.77
C PRO A 7 34.98 -13.04 -32.23
N HIS A 8 35.31 -14.18 -31.65
CA HIS A 8 35.72 -14.46 -30.27
C HIS A 8 36.96 -13.66 -29.84
N LEU A 9 37.05 -13.37 -28.57
CA LEU A 9 38.33 -13.39 -27.83
C LEU A 9 38.12 -13.80 -26.37
N SER A 10 38.68 -14.93 -26.06
CA SER A 10 38.90 -15.52 -24.76
C SER A 10 40.13 -14.92 -24.09
N CYS A 11 40.13 -14.69 -22.80
CA CYS A 11 41.38 -14.71 -22.01
C CYS A 11 41.11 -15.18 -20.58
N ARG A 12 41.92 -16.10 -20.26
CA ARG A 12 42.10 -17.05 -19.19
C ARG A 12 42.45 -16.41 -17.83
N LEU A 13 42.04 -17.15 -16.80
CA LEU A 13 42.54 -17.12 -15.41
C LEU A 13 44.04 -17.49 -15.33
N PRO A 14 44.70 -17.17 -14.21
CA PRO A 14 45.54 -18.19 -13.58
C PRO A 14 45.19 -18.45 -12.09
N SER A 15 45.21 -19.71 -11.79
CA SER A 15 45.25 -20.36 -10.49
C SER A 15 46.66 -20.37 -9.90
N LEU A 16 46.80 -20.51 -8.58
CA LEU A 16 47.84 -21.09 -7.74
C LEU A 16 47.78 -20.42 -6.36
N GLY A 17 47.88 -21.01 -5.20
CA GLY A 17 48.29 -22.35 -4.86
C GLY A 17 48.23 -22.51 -3.33
N THR A 18 48.06 -23.70 -2.96
CA THR A 18 48.02 -24.28 -1.60
C THR A 18 49.29 -24.05 -0.79
N GLY A 19 49.15 -23.88 0.54
CA GLY A 19 50.26 -23.92 1.48
C GLY A 19 49.78 -24.32 2.88
N CYS A 20 49.87 -25.61 3.14
CA CYS A 20 49.66 -26.24 4.44
C CYS A 20 50.96 -26.18 5.24
N LEU A 21 50.96 -25.84 6.53
CA LEU A 21 51.99 -26.23 7.49
C LEU A 21 51.39 -26.39 8.89
N ARG A 22 51.41 -27.63 9.35
CA ARG A 22 51.32 -28.08 10.75
C ARG A 22 52.69 -27.98 11.42
N LEU A 23 52.68 -27.75 12.73
CA LEU A 23 53.62 -28.31 13.76
C LEU A 23 53.28 -27.62 15.08
N ALA A 24 52.96 -28.22 16.12
CA ALA A 24 53.34 -29.32 16.97
C ALA A 24 53.48 -28.78 18.42
N ALA A 25 52.91 -29.53 19.33
CA ALA A 25 52.77 -29.31 20.75
C ALA A 25 54.13 -29.34 21.51
N ARG A 26 54.20 -28.78 22.73
CA ARG A 26 54.66 -29.44 23.95
C ARG A 26 54.69 -28.57 25.20
N ASP A 27 54.28 -29.22 26.31
CA ASP A 27 54.63 -29.09 27.72
C ASP A 27 54.27 -27.78 28.47
N GLY A 28 53.40 -27.76 29.44
CA GLY A 28 53.35 -28.61 30.65
C GLY A 28 54.05 -27.94 31.84
N ARG A 29 53.27 -27.32 32.79
CA ARG A 29 53.53 -27.42 34.25
C ARG A 29 52.44 -26.62 35.03
N ALA A 30 51.89 -27.34 35.96
CA ALA A 30 50.99 -26.84 36.99
C ALA A 30 51.76 -26.10 38.10
N PHE A 31 51.19 -25.02 38.61
CA PHE A 31 51.42 -24.61 40.00
C PHE A 31 50.11 -23.96 40.54
N GLY A 32 49.59 -24.55 41.58
CA GLY A 32 48.49 -24.03 42.32
C GLY A 32 48.87 -22.90 43.28
N CYS A 33 48.01 -22.03 43.59
CA CYS A 33 47.63 -21.72 44.99
C CYS A 33 46.70 -20.51 45.13
N ARG A 34 45.65 -20.74 45.91
CA ARG A 34 44.97 -19.87 46.89
C ARG A 34 43.96 -18.84 46.46
N LEU A 35 42.78 -19.13 46.95
CA LEU A 35 41.60 -18.33 47.14
C LEU A 35 41.88 -16.92 47.71
N ALA A 36 41.28 -15.91 47.05
CA ALA A 36 40.86 -14.69 47.73
C ALA A 36 39.45 -14.34 47.21
N ALA A 37 38.51 -14.27 48.12
CA ALA A 37 37.11 -13.89 47.84
C ALA A 37 37.04 -12.41 47.42
N GLY A 38 36.64 -12.15 46.18
CA GLY A 38 36.36 -10.83 45.66
C GLY A 38 34.95 -10.80 45.11
N LYS A 39 34.17 -9.82 45.58
CA LYS A 39 32.76 -9.58 45.28
C LYS A 39 32.47 -9.66 43.77
N ALA A 40 31.51 -10.52 43.40
CA ALA A 40 30.95 -10.62 42.06
C ALA A 40 30.19 -9.34 41.71
N CYS A 41 30.76 -8.51 40.87
CA CYS A 41 30.03 -7.52 40.10
C CYS A 41 29.31 -8.24 38.96
N GLY A 42 27.99 -8.29 39.01
CA GLY A 42 27.15 -8.90 37.96
C GLY A 42 27.36 -8.17 36.63
N HIS A 43 28.09 -8.81 35.72
CA HIS A 43 28.05 -8.44 34.31
C HIS A 43 26.89 -9.20 33.69
N SER A 44 25.82 -8.45 33.39
CA SER A 44 24.77 -8.89 32.46
C SER A 44 25.45 -9.31 31.13
N PRO A 45 25.07 -10.42 30.51
CA PRO A 45 25.56 -10.75 29.19
C PRO A 45 25.15 -9.62 28.24
N ARG A 46 26.12 -8.95 27.60
CA ARG A 46 25.86 -8.04 26.49
C ARG A 46 25.09 -8.85 25.45
N SER A 47 23.83 -8.49 25.25
CA SER A 47 23.05 -8.91 24.10
C SER A 47 23.88 -8.58 22.85
N GLY A 48 24.25 -9.59 22.10
CA GLY A 48 24.84 -9.41 20.77
C GLY A 48 23.92 -8.51 19.92
N PRO A 49 24.44 -7.91 18.84
CA PRO A 49 23.61 -7.08 17.97
C PRO A 49 22.40 -7.90 17.57
N ALA A 50 21.20 -7.36 17.83
CA ALA A 50 19.94 -7.96 17.39
C ALA A 50 20.08 -8.25 15.89
N ALA A 51 19.81 -9.49 15.48
CA ALA A 51 19.79 -9.84 14.07
C ALA A 51 18.93 -8.80 13.33
N ALA A 52 19.44 -8.30 12.20
CA ALA A 52 18.69 -7.35 11.39
C ALA A 52 17.28 -7.91 11.14
N PRO A 53 16.22 -7.14 11.32
CA PRO A 53 14.86 -7.63 11.07
C PRO A 53 14.79 -8.16 9.64
N GLY A 54 14.24 -9.37 9.48
CA GLY A 54 14.07 -9.99 8.16
C GLY A 54 13.21 -9.10 7.23
N PRO A 55 13.16 -9.41 5.92
CA PRO A 55 12.45 -8.61 4.95
C PRO A 55 10.97 -8.46 5.31
N VAL A 56 10.42 -7.27 5.08
CA VAL A 56 9.00 -6.97 5.25
C VAL A 56 8.26 -7.32 3.97
N PHE A 57 7.21 -8.14 4.06
CA PHE A 57 6.34 -8.45 2.92
C PHE A 57 5.03 -7.67 3.01
N ILE A 58 4.85 -6.74 2.11
CA ILE A 58 3.58 -6.03 1.94
C ILE A 58 2.76 -6.77 0.89
N THR A 59 1.52 -7.07 1.19
CA THR A 59 0.63 -7.81 0.29
C THR A 59 -0.68 -7.06 0.09
N THR A 60 -1.22 -7.10 -1.12
CA THR A 60 -2.66 -6.90 -1.33
C THR A 60 -3.38 -8.25 -1.24
N PRO A 61 -4.73 -8.28 -1.15
CA PRO A 61 -5.46 -9.47 -1.57
C PRO A 61 -5.19 -9.73 -3.05
N ILE A 62 -5.28 -10.97 -3.46
CA ILE A 62 -5.33 -11.29 -4.88
C ILE A 62 -6.74 -10.95 -5.41
N PHE A 63 -6.79 -10.32 -6.58
CA PHE A 63 -8.02 -9.76 -7.11
C PHE A 63 -8.80 -10.79 -7.93
N TYR A 64 -10.10 -10.89 -7.66
CA TYR A 64 -10.98 -11.85 -8.32
C TYR A 64 -11.26 -11.43 -9.77
N VAL A 65 -10.89 -12.28 -10.74
CA VAL A 65 -10.92 -11.95 -12.18
C VAL A 65 -12.28 -12.20 -12.84
N ASN A 66 -13.37 -12.02 -12.14
CA ASN A 66 -14.71 -12.10 -12.70
C ASN A 66 -15.12 -10.89 -13.55
N ALA A 67 -14.33 -9.83 -13.53
CA ALA A 67 -14.60 -8.57 -14.21
C ALA A 67 -13.36 -7.67 -14.29
N ALA A 68 -13.35 -6.71 -15.25
CA ALA A 68 -12.31 -5.69 -15.37
C ALA A 68 -12.12 -4.89 -14.07
N PRO A 69 -10.88 -4.43 -13.76
CA PRO A 69 -10.59 -3.66 -12.55
C PRO A 69 -11.28 -2.29 -12.54
N HIS A 70 -11.52 -1.77 -11.32
CA HIS A 70 -12.09 -0.44 -11.07
C HIS A 70 -11.29 0.30 -9.98
N ILE A 71 -11.68 1.55 -9.67
CA ILE A 71 -10.94 2.38 -8.69
C ILE A 71 -10.81 1.75 -7.30
N GLY A 72 -11.73 0.87 -6.89
CA GLY A 72 -11.61 0.13 -5.62
C GLY A 72 -10.40 -0.81 -5.60
N HIS A 73 -10.18 -1.55 -6.69
CA HIS A 73 -8.99 -2.40 -6.84
C HIS A 73 -7.71 -1.56 -6.92
N LEU A 74 -7.76 -0.46 -7.68
CA LEU A 74 -6.64 0.47 -7.77
C LEU A 74 -6.29 1.07 -6.42
N TYR A 75 -7.28 1.42 -5.60
CA TYR A 75 -7.04 2.01 -4.27
C TYR A 75 -6.24 1.06 -3.37
N SER A 76 -6.65 -0.22 -3.27
CA SER A 76 -5.89 -1.23 -2.51
C SER A 76 -4.44 -1.34 -3.00
N ALA A 77 -4.23 -1.39 -4.33
CA ALA A 77 -2.91 -1.52 -4.91
C ALA A 77 -2.03 -0.27 -4.69
N VAL A 78 -2.59 0.93 -4.85
CA VAL A 78 -1.87 2.20 -4.65
C VAL A 78 -1.56 2.44 -3.17
N LEU A 79 -2.46 2.01 -2.28
CA LEU A 79 -2.25 2.09 -0.83
C LEU A 79 -1.07 1.19 -0.41
N ALA A 80 -1.04 -0.06 -0.92
CA ALA A 80 0.06 -1.00 -0.68
C ALA A 80 1.38 -0.51 -1.29
N ASP A 81 1.35 0.03 -2.51
CA ASP A 81 2.51 0.60 -3.19
C ASP A 81 3.09 1.79 -2.40
N ALA A 82 2.24 2.67 -1.88
CA ALA A 82 2.69 3.80 -1.07
C ALA A 82 3.36 3.34 0.24
N MET A 83 2.81 2.33 0.90
CA MET A 83 3.41 1.71 2.09
C MET A 83 4.75 1.04 1.75
N TYR A 84 4.83 0.31 0.65
CA TYR A 84 6.04 -0.33 0.16
C TYR A 84 7.14 0.71 -0.15
N ARG A 85 6.81 1.76 -0.90
CA ARG A 85 7.75 2.85 -1.23
C ARG A 85 8.25 3.58 0.01
N LEU A 86 7.40 3.76 1.03
CA LEU A 86 7.87 4.31 2.30
C LEU A 86 8.86 3.39 3.00
N LYS A 87 8.63 2.05 3.00
CA LYS A 87 9.61 1.10 3.57
C LYS A 87 10.95 1.17 2.86
N LEU A 88 10.95 1.28 1.52
CA LEU A 88 12.18 1.49 0.75
C LEU A 88 12.84 2.83 1.08
N LEU A 89 12.07 3.91 1.21
CA LEU A 89 12.57 5.23 1.58
C LEU A 89 13.24 5.22 2.96
N LEU A 90 12.71 4.39 3.89
CA LEU A 90 13.29 4.16 5.22
C LEU A 90 14.51 3.21 5.21
N GLY A 91 14.97 2.74 4.04
CA GLY A 91 16.07 1.79 3.93
C GLY A 91 15.72 0.36 4.37
N THR A 92 14.43 0.04 4.53
CA THR A 92 13.98 -1.30 4.94
C THR A 92 14.01 -2.24 3.74
N ASP A 93 14.57 -3.44 3.89
CA ASP A 93 14.39 -4.52 2.91
C ASP A 93 12.91 -4.92 2.89
N ALA A 94 12.25 -4.71 1.76
CA ALA A 94 10.83 -4.95 1.61
C ALA A 94 10.51 -5.59 0.26
N LYS A 95 9.46 -6.43 0.25
CA LYS A 95 8.85 -6.97 -0.97
C LYS A 95 7.38 -6.58 -1.01
N PHE A 96 6.85 -6.41 -2.21
CA PHE A 96 5.43 -6.12 -2.42
C PHE A 96 4.83 -7.13 -3.38
N THR A 97 3.83 -7.88 -2.91
CA THR A 97 3.17 -8.92 -3.71
C THR A 97 1.70 -8.60 -3.91
N THR A 98 1.24 -8.88 -5.12
CA THR A 98 -0.16 -8.76 -5.54
C THR A 98 -0.47 -9.88 -6.53
N GLY A 99 -1.70 -9.97 -7.02
CA GLY A 99 -2.02 -11.02 -7.99
C GLY A 99 -3.49 -11.14 -8.29
N THR A 100 -3.84 -12.25 -8.92
CA THR A 100 -5.22 -12.57 -9.32
C THR A 100 -5.68 -13.90 -8.75
N ASP A 101 -6.91 -13.90 -8.19
CA ASP A 101 -7.66 -15.09 -7.82
C ASP A 101 -8.47 -15.55 -9.03
N GLU A 102 -8.14 -16.74 -9.52
CA GLU A 102 -8.58 -17.25 -10.82
C GLU A 102 -9.44 -18.50 -10.74
N HIS A 103 -9.77 -18.98 -9.54
CA HIS A 103 -10.62 -20.15 -9.33
C HIS A 103 -11.99 -19.76 -8.77
N GLY A 104 -12.93 -20.72 -8.75
CA GLY A 104 -14.25 -20.54 -8.15
C GLY A 104 -15.40 -20.58 -9.16
N LEU A 105 -16.61 -20.65 -8.59
CA LEU A 105 -17.84 -20.80 -9.39
C LEU A 105 -18.18 -19.57 -10.23
N LYS A 106 -17.92 -18.37 -9.69
CA LYS A 106 -18.15 -17.12 -10.45
C LYS A 106 -17.27 -16.99 -11.68
N ILE A 107 -16.00 -17.43 -11.57
CA ILE A 107 -15.08 -17.44 -12.70
C ILE A 107 -15.57 -18.43 -13.76
N GLN A 108 -15.96 -19.63 -13.32
CA GLN A 108 -16.53 -20.63 -14.23
C GLN A 108 -17.75 -20.06 -14.98
N GLN A 109 -18.69 -19.45 -14.25
CA GLN A 109 -19.89 -18.84 -14.84
C GLN A 109 -19.56 -17.66 -15.77
N ALA A 110 -18.59 -16.82 -15.41
CA ALA A 110 -18.18 -15.69 -16.24
C ALA A 110 -17.49 -16.15 -17.54
N ALA A 111 -16.67 -17.19 -17.47
CA ALA A 111 -16.05 -17.81 -18.64
C ALA A 111 -17.09 -18.46 -19.56
N ASP A 112 -18.04 -19.20 -18.99
CA ASP A 112 -19.15 -19.82 -19.73
C ASP A 112 -20.01 -18.74 -20.44
N ALA A 113 -20.34 -17.64 -19.74
CA ALA A 113 -21.08 -16.52 -20.32
C ALA A 113 -20.31 -15.81 -21.45
N ALA A 114 -18.97 -15.81 -21.38
CA ALA A 114 -18.10 -15.28 -22.41
C ALA A 114 -17.79 -16.30 -23.54
N ALA A 115 -18.29 -17.53 -23.46
CA ALA A 115 -17.99 -18.65 -24.35
C ALA A 115 -16.47 -18.91 -24.49
N LYS A 116 -15.72 -18.78 -23.39
CA LYS A 116 -14.26 -18.96 -23.32
C LYS A 116 -13.88 -20.09 -22.38
N ASN A 117 -12.71 -20.69 -22.63
CA ASN A 117 -12.09 -21.55 -21.65
C ASN A 117 -11.75 -20.74 -20.38
N PRO A 118 -12.02 -21.24 -19.15
CA PRO A 118 -11.75 -20.51 -17.91
C PRO A 118 -10.31 -20.01 -17.81
N LEU A 119 -9.30 -20.79 -18.20
CA LEU A 119 -7.89 -20.36 -18.14
C LEU A 119 -7.60 -19.19 -19.08
N GLU A 120 -8.14 -19.21 -20.30
CA GLU A 120 -8.01 -18.12 -21.27
C GLU A 120 -8.74 -16.86 -20.80
N PHE A 121 -9.94 -17.04 -20.23
CA PHE A 121 -10.71 -15.95 -19.64
C PHE A 121 -9.92 -15.28 -18.51
N CYS A 122 -9.41 -16.06 -17.54
CA CYS A 122 -8.60 -15.57 -16.45
C CYS A 122 -7.34 -14.86 -16.93
N ALA A 123 -6.63 -15.44 -17.91
CA ALA A 123 -5.44 -14.82 -18.48
C ALA A 123 -5.72 -13.44 -19.10
N SER A 124 -6.85 -13.32 -19.81
CA SER A 124 -7.27 -12.05 -20.41
C SER A 124 -7.54 -10.97 -19.36
N VAL A 125 -8.29 -11.30 -18.29
CA VAL A 125 -8.65 -10.33 -17.24
C VAL A 125 -7.45 -10.02 -16.34
N SER A 126 -6.63 -11.03 -16.01
CA SER A 126 -5.39 -10.83 -15.24
C SER A 126 -4.44 -9.85 -15.94
N GLU A 127 -4.37 -9.90 -17.27
CA GLU A 127 -3.58 -8.95 -18.06
C GLU A 127 -4.13 -7.51 -17.99
N GLU A 128 -5.45 -7.32 -17.84
CA GLU A 128 -6.04 -5.99 -17.59
C GLU A 128 -5.59 -5.43 -16.23
N PHE A 129 -5.52 -6.27 -15.19
CA PHE A 129 -4.97 -5.87 -13.89
C PHE A 129 -3.50 -5.48 -13.98
N LYS A 130 -2.66 -6.28 -14.67
CA LYS A 130 -1.25 -5.95 -14.87
C LYS A 130 -1.07 -4.63 -15.61
N LYS A 131 -1.83 -4.40 -16.69
CA LYS A 131 -1.82 -3.14 -17.44
C LYS A 131 -2.20 -1.95 -16.55
N LEU A 132 -3.25 -2.10 -15.73
CA LEU A 132 -3.65 -1.07 -14.77
C LEU A 132 -2.53 -0.77 -13.78
N PHE A 133 -1.93 -1.79 -13.17
CA PHE A 133 -0.87 -1.61 -12.16
C PHE A 133 0.38 -0.99 -12.76
N HIS A 134 0.81 -1.45 -13.92
CA HIS A 134 1.92 -0.84 -14.64
C HIS A 134 1.64 0.63 -14.98
N LYS A 135 0.47 0.94 -15.52
CA LYS A 135 0.08 2.31 -15.86
C LYS A 135 -0.01 3.20 -14.63
N SER A 136 -0.46 2.67 -13.49
CA SER A 136 -0.59 3.41 -12.23
C SER A 136 0.70 3.45 -11.39
N LEU A 137 1.84 3.01 -11.92
CA LEU A 137 3.15 3.01 -11.26
C LEU A 137 3.18 2.18 -9.96
N VAL A 138 2.38 1.12 -9.89
CA VAL A 138 2.42 0.15 -8.80
C VAL A 138 3.65 -0.75 -8.97
N SER A 139 4.54 -0.75 -7.98
CA SER A 139 5.88 -1.35 -8.03
C SER A 139 5.95 -2.71 -7.34
N TYR A 140 5.02 -3.62 -7.66
CA TYR A 140 5.05 -4.97 -7.09
C TYR A 140 6.32 -5.74 -7.50
N THR A 141 6.83 -6.56 -6.59
CA THR A 141 8.02 -7.42 -6.80
C THR A 141 7.63 -8.83 -7.25
N ASP A 142 6.41 -9.28 -6.94
CA ASP A 142 5.84 -10.55 -7.41
C ASP A 142 4.35 -10.38 -7.72
N TYR A 143 3.92 -11.06 -8.80
CA TYR A 143 2.52 -11.09 -9.23
C TYR A 143 2.08 -12.53 -9.35
N ILE A 144 1.31 -13.00 -8.37
CA ILE A 144 0.84 -14.38 -8.29
C ILE A 144 -0.48 -14.58 -9.03
N ARG A 145 -0.61 -15.69 -9.75
CA ARG A 145 -1.87 -16.18 -10.29
C ARG A 145 -2.18 -17.53 -9.64
N THR A 146 -3.39 -17.73 -9.15
CA THR A 146 -3.74 -19.01 -8.49
C THR A 146 -3.73 -20.21 -9.44
N THR A 147 -3.73 -19.96 -10.76
CA THR A 147 -3.57 -21.00 -11.80
C THR A 147 -2.12 -21.43 -12.05
N GLU A 148 -1.11 -20.78 -11.43
CA GLU A 148 0.29 -21.18 -11.56
C GLU A 148 0.57 -22.50 -10.83
N GLU A 149 1.47 -23.34 -11.40
CA GLU A 149 1.81 -24.64 -10.80
C GLU A 149 2.47 -24.49 -9.42
N ARG A 150 3.30 -23.45 -9.21
CA ARG A 150 3.89 -23.18 -7.88
C ARG A 150 2.80 -22.97 -6.82
N HIS A 151 1.70 -22.32 -7.18
CA HIS A 151 0.59 -22.08 -6.27
C HIS A 151 -0.23 -23.34 -6.00
N LYS A 152 -0.57 -24.08 -7.04
CA LYS A 152 -1.30 -25.36 -6.89
C LYS A 152 -0.52 -26.33 -5.99
N THR A 153 0.80 -26.42 -6.19
CA THR A 153 1.69 -27.24 -5.34
C THR A 153 1.63 -26.79 -3.89
N ALA A 154 1.76 -25.49 -3.62
CA ALA A 154 1.70 -24.94 -2.28
C ALA A 154 0.34 -25.22 -1.60
N VAL A 155 -0.77 -25.01 -2.30
CA VAL A 155 -2.13 -25.26 -1.79
C VAL A 155 -2.35 -26.74 -1.46
N GLN A 156 -1.95 -27.64 -2.36
CA GLN A 156 -2.11 -29.09 -2.14
C GLN A 156 -1.22 -29.58 -0.99
N TYR A 157 -0.01 -29.06 -0.88
CA TYR A 157 0.87 -29.39 0.26
C TYR A 157 0.27 -28.86 1.57
N PHE A 158 -0.19 -27.62 1.59
CA PHE A 158 -0.85 -27.03 2.76
C PHE A 158 -2.09 -27.81 3.20
N TRP A 159 -2.92 -28.25 2.25
CA TRP A 159 -4.04 -29.14 2.52
C TRP A 159 -3.60 -30.44 3.23
N CYS A 160 -2.56 -31.10 2.71
CA CYS A 160 -2.04 -32.31 3.32
C CYS A 160 -1.57 -32.07 4.76
N VAL A 161 -0.87 -30.94 5.01
CA VAL A 161 -0.44 -30.57 6.38
C VAL A 161 -1.62 -30.44 7.34
N LEU A 162 -2.70 -29.76 6.92
CA LEU A 162 -3.91 -29.62 7.75
C LEU A 162 -4.61 -30.95 8.01
N ARG A 163 -4.70 -31.80 6.98
CA ARG A 163 -5.29 -33.15 7.08
C ARG A 163 -4.47 -34.04 8.02
N ASP A 164 -3.16 -34.12 7.83
CA ASP A 164 -2.28 -35.02 8.56
C ASP A 164 -2.16 -34.61 10.05
N LYS A 165 -2.39 -33.34 10.36
CA LYS A 165 -2.55 -32.85 11.74
C LYS A 165 -3.96 -33.05 12.32
N GLY A 166 -4.89 -33.62 11.57
CA GLY A 166 -6.24 -33.97 12.01
C GLY A 166 -7.22 -32.79 12.10
N TYR A 167 -6.91 -31.66 11.47
CA TYR A 167 -7.78 -30.47 11.45
C TYR A 167 -8.81 -30.47 10.33
N LEU A 168 -8.73 -31.44 9.39
CA LEU A 168 -9.73 -31.64 8.33
C LEU A 168 -10.49 -32.94 8.57
N TYR A 169 -11.81 -32.89 8.44
CA TYR A 169 -12.69 -34.06 8.51
C TYR A 169 -13.84 -33.95 7.52
N GLN A 170 -14.43 -35.09 7.13
CA GLN A 170 -15.60 -35.11 6.26
C GLN A 170 -16.90 -35.18 7.07
N ALA A 171 -17.85 -34.33 6.71
CA ALA A 171 -19.21 -34.39 7.26
C ALA A 171 -20.22 -33.83 6.26
N ALA A 172 -21.49 -34.20 6.47
CA ALA A 172 -22.59 -33.53 5.80
C ALA A 172 -22.68 -32.09 6.37
N TYR A 173 -22.54 -31.13 5.47
CA TYR A 173 -22.69 -29.71 5.80
C TYR A 173 -23.98 -29.18 5.18
N GLU A 174 -24.82 -28.56 5.98
CA GLU A 174 -26.07 -27.97 5.50
C GLU A 174 -26.21 -26.54 6.04
N GLY A 175 -26.75 -25.66 5.20
CA GLY A 175 -26.91 -24.25 5.56
C GLY A 175 -27.37 -23.41 4.38
N TRP A 176 -27.56 -22.12 4.65
CA TRP A 176 -27.89 -21.12 3.64
C TRP A 176 -26.65 -20.81 2.81
N TYR A 177 -26.69 -21.13 1.52
CA TYR A 177 -25.56 -20.89 0.61
C TYR A 177 -25.84 -19.70 -0.31
N SER A 178 -24.95 -18.73 -0.30
CA SER A 178 -24.94 -17.64 -1.27
C SER A 178 -24.03 -18.00 -2.44
N THR A 179 -24.60 -18.29 -3.59
CA THR A 179 -23.82 -18.54 -4.82
C THR A 179 -23.00 -17.31 -5.24
N PRO A 180 -23.54 -16.06 -5.17
CA PRO A 180 -22.76 -14.88 -5.50
C PRO A 180 -21.64 -14.56 -4.50
N ASP A 181 -21.73 -14.99 -3.25
CA ASP A 181 -20.70 -14.78 -2.25
C ASP A 181 -19.81 -16.02 -2.07
N GLU A 182 -20.18 -17.12 -2.73
CA GLU A 182 -19.52 -18.44 -2.68
C GLU A 182 -19.31 -18.95 -1.25
N THR A 183 -20.23 -18.60 -0.32
CA THR A 183 -20.11 -18.92 1.10
C THR A 183 -21.38 -19.47 1.69
N PHE A 184 -21.23 -20.30 2.72
CA PHE A 184 -22.33 -20.69 3.60
C PHE A 184 -22.52 -19.63 4.68
N LEU A 185 -23.77 -19.39 5.02
CA LEU A 185 -24.21 -18.42 6.02
C LEU A 185 -24.99 -19.14 7.13
N SER A 186 -24.81 -18.67 8.36
CA SER A 186 -25.63 -19.08 9.50
C SER A 186 -27.01 -18.41 9.44
N ASP A 187 -27.98 -18.92 10.20
CA ASP A 187 -29.32 -18.32 10.27
C ASP A 187 -29.28 -16.85 10.70
N SER A 188 -28.35 -16.48 11.57
CA SER A 188 -28.15 -15.08 12.02
C SER A 188 -27.63 -14.14 10.92
N GLN A 189 -27.06 -14.68 9.84
CA GLN A 189 -26.52 -13.91 8.70
C GLN A 189 -27.51 -13.83 7.53
N VAL A 190 -28.73 -14.31 7.70
CA VAL A 190 -29.76 -14.36 6.65
C VAL A 190 -30.98 -13.57 7.09
N LEU A 191 -31.54 -12.78 6.18
CA LEU A 191 -32.83 -12.12 6.41
C LEU A 191 -33.82 -12.39 5.28
N GLU A 192 -35.10 -12.22 5.60
CA GLU A 192 -36.19 -12.31 4.63
C GLU A 192 -36.43 -10.97 3.94
N ARG A 193 -36.56 -11.01 2.62
CA ARG A 193 -36.83 -9.83 1.79
C ARG A 193 -37.86 -10.19 0.72
N LYS A 194 -38.71 -9.24 0.33
CA LYS A 194 -39.60 -9.39 -0.83
C LYS A 194 -38.81 -9.14 -2.12
N ASP A 195 -38.91 -10.03 -3.07
CA ASP A 195 -38.39 -9.85 -4.43
C ASP A 195 -39.27 -8.86 -5.24
N THR A 196 -38.89 -8.61 -6.48
CA THR A 196 -39.64 -7.73 -7.41
C THR A 196 -41.04 -8.25 -7.74
N ASN A 197 -41.29 -9.54 -7.51
CA ASN A 197 -42.58 -10.20 -7.77
C ASN A 197 -43.43 -10.34 -6.50
N GLY A 198 -42.94 -9.82 -5.36
CA GLY A 198 -43.63 -9.89 -4.06
C GLY A 198 -43.40 -11.19 -3.27
N ASN A 199 -42.60 -12.14 -3.78
CA ASN A 199 -42.29 -13.39 -3.09
C ASN A 199 -41.27 -13.14 -1.96
N ILE A 200 -41.45 -13.84 -0.85
CA ILE A 200 -40.48 -13.81 0.25
C ILE A 200 -39.28 -14.68 -0.15
N ILE A 201 -38.12 -14.05 -0.22
CA ILE A 201 -36.85 -14.74 -0.48
C ILE A 201 -35.91 -14.50 0.70
N LYS A 202 -35.03 -15.46 0.95
CA LYS A 202 -33.93 -15.28 1.92
C LYS A 202 -32.70 -14.71 1.22
N VAL A 203 -32.09 -13.74 1.89
CA VAL A 203 -30.92 -13.01 1.36
C VAL A 203 -29.84 -12.87 2.44
N SER A 204 -28.59 -12.79 2.03
CA SER A 204 -27.48 -12.46 2.93
C SER A 204 -27.67 -11.10 3.56
N LEU A 205 -27.49 -10.99 4.87
CA LEU A 205 -27.52 -9.73 5.62
C LEU A 205 -26.45 -8.76 5.14
N GLU A 206 -25.29 -9.27 4.76
CA GLU A 206 -24.12 -8.47 4.38
C GLU A 206 -24.17 -8.01 2.91
N SER A 207 -24.40 -8.94 2.00
CA SER A 207 -24.34 -8.68 0.55
C SER A 207 -25.70 -8.38 -0.08
N GLY A 208 -26.80 -8.79 0.55
CA GLY A 208 -28.14 -8.72 0.01
C GLY A 208 -28.42 -9.71 -1.13
N HIS A 209 -27.50 -10.64 -1.40
CA HIS A 209 -27.67 -11.68 -2.41
C HIS A 209 -28.62 -12.78 -1.92
N LYS A 210 -29.39 -13.35 -2.88
CA LYS A 210 -30.27 -14.51 -2.62
C LYS A 210 -29.46 -15.68 -2.12
N VAL A 211 -30.00 -16.38 -1.11
CA VAL A 211 -29.43 -17.62 -0.56
C VAL A 211 -30.39 -18.79 -0.70
N GLU A 212 -29.83 -19.98 -0.80
CA GLU A 212 -30.57 -21.23 -0.96
C GLU A 212 -30.07 -22.25 0.06
N TRP A 213 -31.01 -23.04 0.66
CA TRP A 213 -30.64 -24.09 1.58
C TRP A 213 -29.97 -25.22 0.80
N THR A 214 -28.78 -25.60 1.20
CA THR A 214 -27.94 -26.56 0.51
C THR A 214 -27.39 -27.57 1.51
N LYS A 215 -27.39 -28.86 1.11
CA LYS A 215 -26.80 -29.94 1.88
C LYS A 215 -25.79 -30.69 1.01
N GLU A 216 -24.55 -30.74 1.46
CA GLU A 216 -23.44 -31.38 0.75
C GLU A 216 -22.52 -32.12 1.72
N GLU A 217 -21.89 -33.19 1.31
CA GLU A 217 -20.75 -33.78 2.02
C GLU A 217 -19.49 -33.07 1.56
N ASN A 218 -18.84 -32.41 2.50
CA ASN A 218 -17.65 -31.64 2.24
C ASN A 218 -16.57 -31.92 3.29
N TYR A 219 -15.33 -31.50 3.02
CA TYR A 219 -14.32 -31.39 4.06
C TYR A 219 -14.56 -30.12 4.87
N LEU A 220 -14.52 -30.27 6.19
CA LEU A 220 -14.63 -29.18 7.15
C LEU A 220 -13.30 -28.99 7.85
N PHE A 221 -12.99 -27.72 8.16
CA PHE A 221 -11.88 -27.35 9.02
C PHE A 221 -12.39 -27.02 10.42
N LYS A 222 -11.72 -27.58 11.44
CA LYS A 222 -12.08 -27.41 12.86
C LYS A 222 -11.78 -26.01 13.37
N LEU A 223 -12.43 -25.00 12.82
CA LEU A 223 -12.22 -23.58 13.17
C LEU A 223 -12.57 -23.32 14.65
N SER A 224 -13.58 -24.00 15.18
CA SER A 224 -14.03 -23.86 16.56
C SER A 224 -12.91 -24.13 17.59
N GLU A 225 -11.98 -25.05 17.30
CA GLU A 225 -10.83 -25.35 18.18
C GLU A 225 -9.83 -24.20 18.28
N PHE A 226 -9.83 -23.26 17.33
CA PHE A 226 -8.88 -22.13 17.28
C PHE A 226 -9.40 -20.86 17.94
N LYS A 227 -10.67 -20.77 18.27
CA LYS A 227 -11.26 -19.59 18.92
C LYS A 227 -10.48 -19.10 20.15
N PRO A 228 -10.12 -19.96 21.14
CA PRO A 228 -9.34 -19.53 22.30
C PRO A 228 -7.95 -18.99 21.91
N LYS A 229 -7.28 -19.65 20.96
CA LYS A 229 -5.95 -19.27 20.50
C LYS A 229 -5.97 -17.93 19.74
N LEU A 230 -7.00 -17.70 18.94
CA LEU A 230 -7.22 -16.44 18.21
C LEU A 230 -7.45 -15.28 19.20
N LEU A 231 -8.28 -15.48 20.22
CA LEU A 231 -8.51 -14.48 21.27
C LEU A 231 -7.22 -14.16 22.04
N GLU A 232 -6.43 -15.18 22.38
CA GLU A 232 -5.15 -15.01 23.05
C GLU A 232 -4.16 -14.22 22.17
N TRP A 233 -4.06 -14.57 20.89
CA TRP A 233 -3.21 -13.89 19.92
C TRP A 233 -3.58 -12.41 19.78
N LEU A 234 -4.86 -12.09 19.59
CA LEU A 234 -5.33 -10.71 19.48
C LEU A 234 -5.06 -9.91 20.76
N LYS A 235 -5.32 -10.48 21.93
CA LYS A 235 -5.05 -9.82 23.22
C LYS A 235 -3.56 -9.51 23.42
N LYS A 236 -2.67 -10.40 22.96
CA LYS A 236 -1.22 -10.19 23.02
C LYS A 236 -0.71 -9.18 21.98
N ASN A 237 -1.48 -8.95 20.91
CA ASN A 237 -1.09 -8.09 19.79
C ASN A 237 -2.24 -7.11 19.44
N PRO A 238 -2.58 -6.16 20.32
CA PRO A 238 -3.72 -5.26 20.10
C PRO A 238 -3.59 -4.38 18.86
N GLU A 239 -2.35 -4.18 18.38
CA GLU A 239 -2.06 -3.36 17.20
C GLU A 239 -2.02 -4.17 15.91
N VAL A 240 -2.30 -5.49 15.94
CA VAL A 240 -2.18 -6.34 14.75
C VAL A 240 -3.19 -5.99 13.66
N ILE A 241 -4.33 -5.38 14.02
CA ILE A 241 -5.35 -4.91 13.07
C ILE A 241 -5.47 -3.40 13.18
N ILE A 242 -5.21 -2.71 12.08
CA ILE A 242 -5.29 -1.25 11.97
C ILE A 242 -6.27 -0.89 10.84
N PRO A 243 -7.19 0.08 11.05
CA PRO A 243 -7.51 0.85 12.28
C PRO A 243 -8.15 0.03 13.41
N GLU A 244 -8.02 0.51 14.63
CA GLU A 244 -8.53 -0.12 15.86
C GLU A 244 -10.03 -0.49 15.82
N LYS A 245 -10.82 0.28 15.09
CA LYS A 245 -12.24 -0.04 14.83
C LYS A 245 -12.43 -1.48 14.34
N PHE A 246 -11.60 -1.95 13.43
CA PHE A 246 -11.71 -3.29 12.87
C PHE A 246 -11.21 -4.37 13.83
N TYR A 247 -10.26 -4.05 14.69
CA TYR A 247 -9.86 -4.93 15.79
C TYR A 247 -11.03 -5.23 16.71
N HIS A 248 -11.79 -4.20 17.10
CA HIS A 248 -12.99 -4.38 17.95
C HIS A 248 -14.10 -5.18 17.24
N ILE A 249 -14.27 -5.01 15.93
CA ILE A 249 -15.22 -5.82 15.15
C ILE A 249 -14.82 -7.31 15.19
N VAL A 250 -13.54 -7.62 14.99
CA VAL A 250 -13.06 -9.01 15.04
C VAL A 250 -13.19 -9.60 16.45
N LEU A 251 -12.89 -8.84 17.50
CA LEU A 251 -13.11 -9.28 18.87
C LEU A 251 -14.59 -9.60 19.15
N HIS A 252 -15.50 -8.76 18.65
CA HIS A 252 -16.95 -9.00 18.78
C HIS A 252 -17.38 -10.30 18.10
N TRP A 253 -16.92 -10.55 16.85
CA TRP A 253 -17.20 -11.81 16.17
C TRP A 253 -16.68 -13.04 16.91
N LEU A 254 -15.52 -12.91 17.57
CA LEU A 254 -14.93 -13.99 18.37
C LEU A 254 -15.60 -14.20 19.74
N GLN A 255 -16.48 -13.31 20.19
CA GLN A 255 -17.31 -13.55 21.39
C GLN A 255 -18.43 -14.52 21.11
N GLU A 256 -18.95 -14.53 19.88
CA GLU A 256 -20.00 -15.44 19.43
C GLU A 256 -19.46 -16.85 19.16
N GLU A 257 -20.34 -17.84 18.99
CA GLU A 257 -19.95 -19.17 18.55
C GLU A 257 -19.39 -19.12 17.13
N ILE A 258 -18.26 -19.77 16.93
CA ILE A 258 -17.64 -19.90 15.61
C ILE A 258 -17.74 -21.37 15.21
N PRO A 259 -18.62 -21.71 14.26
CA PRO A 259 -18.74 -23.06 13.75
C PRO A 259 -17.53 -23.44 12.88
N ASP A 260 -17.32 -24.74 12.72
CA ASP A 260 -16.40 -25.27 11.74
C ASP A 260 -16.81 -24.86 10.32
N ILE A 261 -15.86 -24.68 9.44
CA ILE A 261 -16.12 -24.15 8.10
C ILE A 261 -15.84 -25.20 7.02
N SER A 262 -16.70 -25.22 6.00
CA SER A 262 -16.48 -26.06 4.84
C SER A 262 -15.35 -25.51 3.95
N VAL A 263 -14.31 -26.32 3.73
CA VAL A 263 -13.11 -25.99 2.96
C VAL A 263 -12.99 -26.74 1.65
N SER A 264 -14.04 -27.47 1.24
CA SER A 264 -14.14 -28.08 -0.08
C SER A 264 -15.54 -27.91 -0.67
N ARG A 265 -15.67 -28.21 -1.96
CA ARG A 265 -16.94 -28.28 -2.68
C ARG A 265 -16.95 -29.51 -3.56
N ARG A 266 -18.11 -30.11 -3.77
CA ARG A 266 -18.25 -31.21 -4.72
C ARG A 266 -17.85 -30.77 -6.13
N ARG A 267 -17.01 -31.55 -6.80
CA ARG A 267 -16.53 -31.25 -8.15
C ARG A 267 -17.67 -31.20 -9.19
N SER A 268 -18.78 -31.89 -8.93
CA SER A 268 -19.99 -31.78 -9.76
C SER A 268 -20.55 -30.36 -9.81
N ARG A 269 -20.37 -29.56 -8.72
CA ARG A 269 -20.80 -28.16 -8.62
C ARG A 269 -19.70 -27.20 -9.04
N LEU A 270 -18.47 -27.41 -8.56
CA LEU A 270 -17.31 -26.56 -8.81
C LEU A 270 -16.22 -27.37 -9.53
N LYS A 271 -16.18 -27.27 -10.85
CA LYS A 271 -15.18 -27.95 -11.69
C LYS A 271 -13.88 -27.18 -11.79
N TRP A 272 -13.96 -25.84 -11.75
CA TRP A 272 -12.84 -24.93 -11.94
C TRP A 272 -12.22 -24.54 -10.58
N GLY A 273 -11.16 -25.22 -10.20
CA GLY A 273 -10.42 -25.03 -8.95
C GLY A 273 -9.42 -26.16 -8.74
N ILE A 274 -8.66 -26.08 -7.65
CA ILE A 274 -7.64 -27.07 -7.30
C ILE A 274 -8.30 -28.32 -6.73
N PRO A 275 -8.05 -29.51 -7.28
CA PRO A 275 -8.62 -30.75 -6.75
C PRO A 275 -8.05 -31.07 -5.37
N VAL A 276 -8.88 -31.64 -4.50
CA VAL A 276 -8.44 -32.17 -3.22
C VAL A 276 -7.45 -33.31 -3.42
N PRO A 277 -6.26 -33.31 -2.78
CA PRO A 277 -5.32 -34.43 -2.86
C PRO A 277 -5.95 -35.75 -2.39
N ALA A 278 -5.81 -36.78 -3.22
CA ALA A 278 -6.37 -38.12 -3.01
C ALA A 278 -7.91 -38.22 -3.03
N ASP A 279 -8.64 -37.13 -3.35
CA ASP A 279 -10.11 -37.18 -3.55
C ASP A 279 -10.51 -36.32 -4.75
N SER A 280 -10.55 -36.93 -5.92
CA SER A 280 -10.89 -36.26 -7.18
C SER A 280 -12.38 -35.86 -7.29
N THR A 281 -13.22 -36.22 -6.33
CA THR A 281 -14.66 -35.86 -6.28
C THR A 281 -14.88 -34.49 -5.64
N GLN A 282 -13.84 -33.93 -5.00
CA GLN A 282 -13.88 -32.68 -4.29
C GLN A 282 -12.88 -31.67 -4.88
N THR A 283 -13.23 -30.42 -4.81
CA THR A 283 -12.39 -29.25 -5.17
C THR A 283 -12.15 -28.42 -3.91
N ILE A 284 -10.91 -27.97 -3.70
CA ILE A 284 -10.54 -27.09 -2.57
C ILE A 284 -11.31 -25.79 -2.68
N TYR A 285 -11.82 -25.31 -1.55
CA TYR A 285 -12.59 -24.08 -1.47
C TYR A 285 -11.74 -22.85 -1.80
N VAL A 286 -12.28 -21.96 -2.63
CA VAL A 286 -11.58 -20.81 -3.20
C VAL A 286 -10.89 -19.93 -2.15
N TRP A 287 -11.45 -19.75 -0.96
CA TRP A 287 -10.83 -18.94 0.07
C TRP A 287 -9.62 -19.61 0.73
N LEU A 288 -9.60 -20.93 0.88
CA LEU A 288 -8.40 -21.62 1.35
C LEU A 288 -7.31 -21.55 0.28
N ASP A 289 -7.68 -21.78 -0.98
CA ASP A 289 -6.83 -21.61 -2.16
C ASP A 289 -6.25 -20.18 -2.18
N ALA A 290 -7.11 -19.16 -2.19
CA ALA A 290 -6.69 -17.76 -2.26
C ALA A 290 -5.75 -17.34 -1.11
N LEU A 291 -6.01 -17.72 0.14
CA LEU A 291 -5.19 -17.32 1.28
C LEU A 291 -3.77 -17.92 1.25
N VAL A 292 -3.60 -19.10 0.67
CA VAL A 292 -2.27 -19.73 0.52
C VAL A 292 -1.36 -18.97 -0.44
N ASN A 293 -1.88 -18.02 -1.25
CA ASN A 293 -1.02 -17.20 -2.11
C ASN A 293 0.12 -16.52 -1.33
N TYR A 294 -0.15 -16.07 -0.10
CA TYR A 294 0.82 -15.40 0.76
C TYR A 294 1.99 -16.31 1.15
N LEU A 295 1.74 -17.59 1.28
CA LEU A 295 2.78 -18.60 1.49
C LEU A 295 3.54 -18.87 0.21
N THR A 296 2.83 -19.02 -0.92
CA THR A 296 3.43 -19.30 -2.23
C THR A 296 4.48 -18.25 -2.60
N VAL A 297 4.15 -16.97 -2.46
CA VAL A 297 5.08 -15.87 -2.80
C VAL A 297 6.24 -15.74 -1.80
N ALA A 298 6.10 -16.33 -0.62
CA ALA A 298 7.18 -16.44 0.37
C ALA A 298 8.09 -17.65 0.15
N GLY A 299 7.78 -18.53 -0.83
CA GLY A 299 8.60 -19.68 -1.18
C GLY A 299 8.13 -21.02 -0.61
N TYR A 300 6.95 -21.06 0.02
CA TYR A 300 6.37 -22.30 0.57
C TYR A 300 5.95 -23.28 -0.56
N PRO A 301 6.18 -24.60 -0.40
CA PRO A 301 6.56 -25.30 0.83
C PRO A 301 8.07 -25.44 1.10
N GLU A 302 8.94 -25.02 0.18
CA GLU A 302 10.40 -25.19 0.29
C GLU A 302 10.97 -24.32 1.43
N ASP A 303 10.48 -23.08 1.57
CA ASP A 303 10.81 -22.20 2.68
C ASP A 303 9.63 -22.08 3.65
N GLN A 304 9.85 -22.48 4.90
CA GLN A 304 8.86 -22.39 5.97
C GLN A 304 9.14 -21.23 6.94
N ASN A 305 10.27 -20.52 6.77
CA ASN A 305 10.60 -19.32 7.51
C ASN A 305 9.92 -18.12 6.86
N LEU A 306 8.67 -17.92 7.22
CA LEU A 306 7.85 -16.84 6.64
C LEU A 306 8.39 -15.47 7.03
N PRO A 307 8.45 -14.52 6.10
CA PRO A 307 8.76 -13.13 6.40
C PRO A 307 7.64 -12.47 7.23
N ALA A 308 7.93 -11.26 7.74
CA ALA A 308 6.91 -10.45 8.41
C ALA A 308 5.83 -10.00 7.42
N LEU A 309 4.68 -10.70 7.41
CA LEU A 309 3.56 -10.42 6.50
C LEU A 309 2.75 -9.21 6.99
N HIS A 310 2.61 -8.22 6.13
CA HIS A 310 1.77 -7.03 6.29
C HIS A 310 0.68 -7.03 5.22
N HIS A 311 -0.53 -7.42 5.59
CA HIS A 311 -1.67 -7.50 4.68
C HIS A 311 -2.40 -6.15 4.60
N ILE A 312 -2.66 -5.65 3.40
CA ILE A 312 -3.48 -4.46 3.15
C ILE A 312 -4.76 -4.94 2.46
N ILE A 313 -5.89 -4.88 3.13
CA ILE A 313 -7.14 -5.52 2.70
C ILE A 313 -8.35 -4.59 2.76
N GLY A 314 -9.35 -4.87 1.95
CA GLY A 314 -10.68 -4.27 2.09
C GLY A 314 -11.46 -4.85 3.28
N LYS A 315 -12.33 -4.05 3.87
CA LYS A 315 -13.15 -4.43 5.04
C LYS A 315 -14.05 -5.65 4.79
N ASP A 316 -14.44 -5.91 3.54
CA ASP A 316 -15.29 -7.03 3.14
C ASP A 316 -14.63 -8.41 3.24
N ILE A 317 -13.30 -8.44 3.33
CA ILE A 317 -12.54 -9.67 3.49
C ILE A 317 -11.82 -9.77 4.85
N LEU A 318 -12.22 -8.91 5.79
CA LEU A 318 -11.63 -8.88 7.14
C LEU A 318 -11.73 -10.22 7.86
N LYS A 319 -12.89 -10.88 7.81
CA LYS A 319 -13.12 -12.16 8.48
C LYS A 319 -12.16 -13.25 7.99
N PHE A 320 -11.90 -13.27 6.68
CA PHE A 320 -10.98 -14.24 6.09
C PHE A 320 -9.54 -14.03 6.52
N HIS A 321 -9.09 -12.78 6.66
CA HIS A 321 -7.71 -12.45 7.00
C HIS A 321 -7.42 -12.36 8.49
N ALA A 322 -8.44 -12.05 9.31
CA ALA A 322 -8.27 -11.87 10.75
C ALA A 322 -8.72 -13.07 11.59
N ILE A 323 -9.51 -13.99 11.02
CA ILE A 323 -9.99 -15.20 11.69
C ILE A 323 -9.54 -16.45 10.97
N TYR A 324 -9.94 -16.67 9.70
CA TYR A 324 -9.68 -17.93 9.00
C TYR A 324 -8.20 -18.11 8.71
N TRP A 325 -7.54 -17.09 8.17
CA TRP A 325 -6.12 -17.16 7.84
C TRP A 325 -5.22 -17.41 9.05
N PRO A 326 -5.32 -16.68 10.17
CA PRO A 326 -4.56 -17.00 11.37
C PRO A 326 -4.88 -18.40 11.93
N ALA A 327 -6.12 -18.86 11.88
CA ALA A 327 -6.48 -20.21 12.32
C ALA A 327 -5.81 -21.29 11.45
N PHE A 328 -5.80 -21.13 10.12
CA PHE A 328 -5.09 -22.03 9.20
C PHE A 328 -3.59 -22.04 9.48
N LEU A 329 -2.97 -20.89 9.68
CA LEU A 329 -1.55 -20.78 10.02
C LEU A 329 -1.22 -21.44 11.37
N MET A 330 -2.05 -21.21 12.40
CA MET A 330 -1.92 -21.89 13.70
C MET A 330 -2.01 -23.40 13.56
N ALA A 331 -2.98 -23.89 12.76
CA ALA A 331 -3.14 -25.31 12.48
C ALA A 331 -1.92 -25.89 11.76
N ALA A 332 -1.38 -25.18 10.81
CA ALA A 332 -0.17 -25.57 10.10
C ALA A 332 1.11 -25.43 10.95
N GLY A 333 1.08 -24.67 12.04
CA GLY A 333 2.26 -24.36 12.87
C GLY A 333 3.18 -23.34 12.22
N LEU A 334 2.61 -22.42 11.42
CA LEU A 334 3.31 -21.36 10.71
C LEU A 334 3.20 -20.01 11.42
N GLN A 335 4.06 -19.07 11.07
CA GLN A 335 4.08 -17.72 11.62
C GLN A 335 2.82 -16.94 11.23
N LEU A 336 2.27 -16.19 12.21
CA LEU A 336 1.07 -15.37 12.01
C LEU A 336 1.41 -14.02 11.35
N PRO A 337 0.43 -13.36 10.71
CA PRO A 337 0.64 -12.03 10.16
C PRO A 337 1.11 -11.04 11.22
N LYS A 338 2.09 -10.21 10.83
CA LYS A 338 2.60 -9.14 11.70
C LYS A 338 1.62 -7.98 11.79
N GLN A 339 0.93 -7.68 10.67
CA GLN A 339 0.02 -6.55 10.57
C GLN A 339 -1.09 -6.83 9.56
N ILE A 340 -2.31 -6.40 9.88
CA ILE A 340 -3.46 -6.44 9.00
C ILE A 340 -4.00 -5.00 8.91
N TYR A 341 -3.72 -4.32 7.81
CA TYR A 341 -4.21 -3.00 7.50
C TYR A 341 -5.53 -3.10 6.74
N VAL A 342 -6.58 -2.51 7.28
CA VAL A 342 -7.93 -2.63 6.73
C VAL A 342 -8.41 -1.27 6.23
N HIS A 343 -8.85 -1.23 4.98
CA HIS A 343 -9.44 -0.03 4.40
C HIS A 343 -10.91 -0.21 4.06
N SER A 344 -11.66 0.87 4.12
CA SER A 344 -13.06 0.95 3.68
C SER A 344 -13.15 1.14 2.16
N HIS A 345 -14.37 1.22 1.63
CA HIS A 345 -14.62 1.22 0.20
C HIS A 345 -14.73 2.63 -0.40
N TRP A 346 -14.42 2.72 -1.69
CA TRP A 346 -14.85 3.83 -2.52
C TRP A 346 -16.26 3.56 -3.06
N THR A 347 -17.14 4.54 -2.90
CA THR A 347 -18.52 4.50 -3.35
C THR A 347 -18.75 5.57 -4.44
N VAL A 348 -19.87 5.48 -5.14
CA VAL A 348 -20.35 6.49 -6.09
C VAL A 348 -21.78 6.81 -5.71
N ASN A 349 -22.06 8.06 -5.36
CA ASN A 349 -23.35 8.51 -4.83
C ASN A 349 -23.80 7.69 -3.59
N GLY A 350 -22.85 7.41 -2.67
CA GLY A 350 -23.09 6.63 -1.47
C GLY A 350 -23.34 5.14 -1.69
N GLN A 351 -23.17 4.63 -2.92
CA GLN A 351 -23.43 3.23 -3.26
C GLN A 351 -22.15 2.51 -3.66
N LYS A 352 -22.02 1.24 -3.21
CA LYS A 352 -20.92 0.36 -3.65
C LYS A 352 -20.94 0.23 -5.17
N MET A 353 -19.77 0.33 -5.80
CA MET A 353 -19.61 0.15 -7.24
C MET A 353 -20.00 -1.27 -7.67
N SER A 354 -20.81 -1.35 -8.72
CA SER A 354 -21.24 -2.62 -9.32
C SER A 354 -21.51 -2.43 -10.81
N LYS A 355 -21.07 -3.39 -11.65
CA LYS A 355 -21.35 -3.38 -13.09
C LYS A 355 -22.85 -3.41 -13.38
N SER A 356 -23.63 -4.16 -12.62
CA SER A 356 -25.08 -4.24 -12.77
C SER A 356 -25.80 -2.91 -12.52
N ARG A 357 -25.19 -2.01 -11.75
CA ARG A 357 -25.70 -0.66 -11.48
C ARG A 357 -25.16 0.40 -12.44
N GLY A 358 -24.16 0.08 -13.25
CA GLY A 358 -23.52 1.01 -14.16
C GLY A 358 -22.80 2.19 -13.49
N ASN A 359 -22.42 2.04 -12.21
CA ASN A 359 -21.74 3.07 -11.41
C ASN A 359 -20.24 2.80 -11.17
N VAL A 360 -19.64 1.95 -11.99
CA VAL A 360 -18.22 1.64 -11.92
C VAL A 360 -17.40 2.78 -12.53
N VAL A 361 -16.36 3.22 -11.83
CA VAL A 361 -15.41 4.23 -12.31
C VAL A 361 -14.17 3.52 -12.84
N ASP A 362 -13.90 3.69 -14.14
CA ASP A 362 -12.73 3.15 -14.83
C ASP A 362 -11.49 4.00 -14.52
N PRO A 363 -10.45 3.44 -13.89
CA PRO A 363 -9.23 4.17 -13.58
C PRO A 363 -8.44 4.59 -14.82
N MET A 364 -8.48 3.82 -15.91
CA MET A 364 -7.74 4.14 -17.14
C MET A 364 -8.26 5.42 -17.80
N GLU A 365 -9.59 5.63 -17.80
CA GLU A 365 -10.18 6.88 -18.23
C GLU A 365 -9.79 8.05 -17.34
N ARG A 366 -9.74 7.84 -16.01
CA ARG A 366 -9.37 8.90 -15.05
C ARG A 366 -7.91 9.34 -15.20
N PHE A 367 -7.00 8.44 -15.55
CA PHE A 367 -5.60 8.82 -15.82
C PHE A 367 -5.43 9.77 -17.00
N SER A 368 -6.28 9.68 -18.01
CA SER A 368 -6.24 10.60 -19.15
C SER A 368 -6.66 12.03 -18.79
N VAL A 369 -7.50 12.17 -17.75
CA VAL A 369 -8.04 13.46 -17.29
C VAL A 369 -7.20 14.07 -16.17
N TYR A 370 -6.78 13.25 -15.19
CA TYR A 370 -6.19 13.72 -13.94
C TYR A 370 -4.70 13.43 -13.82
N THR A 371 -4.07 12.83 -14.80
CA THR A 371 -2.75 12.19 -14.77
C THR A 371 -2.70 11.01 -13.80
N VAL A 372 -1.66 10.19 -13.90
CA VAL A 372 -1.46 9.04 -13.00
C VAL A 372 -1.19 9.51 -11.58
N ASP A 373 -0.21 10.40 -11.39
CA ASP A 373 0.16 10.90 -10.07
C ASP A 373 -0.97 11.71 -9.43
N GLY A 374 -1.69 12.51 -10.21
CA GLY A 374 -2.86 13.24 -9.70
C GLY A 374 -3.93 12.30 -9.16
N PHE A 375 -4.23 11.22 -9.87
CA PHE A 375 -5.25 10.28 -9.42
C PHE A 375 -4.80 9.42 -8.24
N ARG A 376 -3.50 9.01 -8.20
CA ARG A 376 -2.88 8.38 -7.02
C ARG A 376 -2.99 9.30 -5.79
N TYR A 377 -2.61 10.57 -5.97
CA TYR A 377 -2.72 11.59 -4.92
C TYR A 377 -4.13 11.71 -4.39
N PHE A 378 -5.11 11.85 -5.28
CA PHE A 378 -6.52 11.98 -4.88
C PHE A 378 -7.02 10.79 -4.06
N LEU A 379 -6.75 9.56 -4.53
CA LEU A 379 -7.17 8.34 -3.84
C LEU A 379 -6.56 8.24 -2.42
N LEU A 380 -5.28 8.55 -2.28
CA LEU A 380 -4.60 8.51 -0.98
C LEU A 380 -4.93 9.72 -0.08
N ARG A 381 -5.20 10.90 -0.67
CA ARG A 381 -5.54 12.13 0.05
C ARG A 381 -6.97 12.14 0.59
N GLN A 382 -7.88 11.46 -0.09
CA GLN A 382 -9.30 11.43 0.24
C GLN A 382 -9.76 10.07 0.76
N GLY A 383 -8.95 9.03 0.61
CA GLY A 383 -9.21 7.69 1.14
C GLY A 383 -9.00 7.66 2.65
N VAL A 384 -10.08 7.46 3.41
CA VAL A 384 -10.07 7.32 4.87
C VAL A 384 -10.28 5.84 5.20
N PRO A 385 -9.34 5.17 5.91
CA PRO A 385 -9.39 3.72 6.10
C PRO A 385 -10.62 3.24 6.88
N ASP A 386 -11.10 3.99 7.86
CA ASP A 386 -12.18 3.60 8.76
C ASP A 386 -13.59 4.03 8.28
N ALA A 387 -13.70 4.72 7.14
CA ALA A 387 -14.97 5.16 6.58
C ALA A 387 -15.02 5.02 5.06
N ASP A 388 -16.20 4.73 4.51
CA ASP A 388 -16.40 4.72 3.06
C ASP A 388 -16.24 6.13 2.49
N CYS A 389 -15.59 6.22 1.33
CA CYS A 389 -15.28 7.48 0.66
C CYS A 389 -16.06 7.58 -0.64
N ASP A 390 -16.69 8.72 -0.87
CA ASP A 390 -17.49 8.91 -2.07
C ASP A 390 -16.70 9.66 -3.15
N TYR A 391 -16.80 9.16 -4.37
CA TYR A 391 -16.09 9.66 -5.55
C TYR A 391 -16.93 10.66 -6.32
N TYR A 392 -16.34 11.84 -6.56
CA TYR A 392 -16.91 12.89 -7.41
C TYR A 392 -15.81 13.57 -8.21
N ASP A 393 -16.01 13.76 -9.51
CA ASP A 393 -15.03 14.43 -10.38
C ASP A 393 -14.73 15.87 -9.93
N ASP A 394 -15.76 16.63 -9.50
CA ASP A 394 -15.55 17.99 -8.98
C ASP A 394 -14.65 18.04 -7.75
N LYS A 395 -14.73 17.02 -6.87
CA LYS A 395 -13.86 16.88 -5.70
C LYS A 395 -12.43 16.61 -6.12
N VAL A 396 -12.22 15.77 -7.15
CA VAL A 396 -10.89 15.49 -7.71
C VAL A 396 -10.24 16.77 -8.20
N VAL A 397 -10.93 17.50 -9.10
CA VAL A 397 -10.42 18.75 -9.67
C VAL A 397 -10.08 19.78 -8.59
N LYS A 398 -10.98 19.94 -7.59
CA LYS A 398 -10.76 20.89 -6.48
C LYS A 398 -9.51 20.56 -5.68
N VAL A 399 -9.34 19.27 -5.30
CA VAL A 399 -8.20 18.82 -4.46
C VAL A 399 -6.90 18.95 -5.24
N LEU A 400 -6.85 18.46 -6.48
CA LEU A 400 -5.61 18.47 -7.27
C LEU A 400 -5.17 19.90 -7.62
N ASN A 401 -6.11 20.78 -7.97
CA ASN A 401 -5.78 22.18 -8.23
C ASN A 401 -5.25 22.89 -6.98
N ALA A 402 -5.91 22.72 -5.84
CA ALA A 402 -5.52 23.41 -4.61
C ALA A 402 -4.15 22.91 -4.09
N ASP A 403 -3.96 21.60 -4.02
CA ASP A 403 -2.81 21.00 -3.35
C ASP A 403 -1.58 20.93 -4.28
N LEU A 404 -1.74 20.44 -5.52
CA LEU A 404 -0.64 20.19 -6.44
C LEU A 404 -0.33 21.38 -7.37
N ALA A 405 -1.35 21.96 -8.01
CA ALA A 405 -1.11 23.06 -8.96
C ALA A 405 -0.81 24.38 -8.24
N ASP A 406 -1.73 24.85 -7.39
CA ASP A 406 -1.65 26.19 -6.81
C ASP A 406 -0.64 26.26 -5.65
N SER A 407 -0.66 25.26 -4.72
CA SER A 407 0.19 25.29 -3.53
C SER A 407 1.61 24.83 -3.82
N LEU A 408 1.80 23.57 -4.25
CA LEU A 408 3.14 22.99 -4.45
C LEU A 408 3.80 23.50 -5.73
N GLY A 409 3.12 23.38 -6.87
CA GLY A 409 3.64 23.83 -8.17
C GLY A 409 3.83 25.33 -8.24
N GLY A 410 2.87 26.10 -7.71
CA GLY A 410 2.97 27.55 -7.62
C GLY A 410 4.16 28.03 -6.77
N LEU A 411 4.47 27.36 -5.66
CA LEU A 411 5.62 27.67 -4.82
C LEU A 411 6.93 27.38 -5.56
N LEU A 412 7.07 26.20 -6.16
CA LEU A 412 8.25 25.82 -6.94
C LEU A 412 8.54 26.85 -8.05
N ASN A 413 7.53 27.16 -8.87
CA ASN A 413 7.70 28.09 -9.99
C ASN A 413 8.12 29.50 -9.52
N ARG A 414 7.61 29.98 -8.38
CA ARG A 414 7.97 31.30 -7.87
C ARG A 414 9.39 31.36 -7.34
N CYS A 415 9.86 30.36 -6.58
CA CYS A 415 11.21 30.40 -5.99
C CYS A 415 12.32 30.01 -6.99
N THR A 416 11.99 29.31 -8.08
CA THR A 416 12.94 28.94 -9.13
C THR A 416 12.82 29.81 -10.40
N GLY A 417 11.90 30.78 -10.42
CA GLY A 417 11.73 31.71 -11.54
C GLY A 417 12.93 32.64 -11.72
N THR A 418 13.36 32.89 -12.96
CA THR A 418 14.55 33.71 -13.30
C THR A 418 14.43 35.16 -12.83
N SER A 419 13.22 35.64 -12.60
CA SER A 419 12.99 36.99 -12.07
C SER A 419 13.40 37.16 -10.59
N ILE A 420 13.45 36.05 -9.84
CA ILE A 420 13.77 36.06 -8.39
C ILE A 420 15.08 35.30 -8.13
N ASN A 421 15.35 34.24 -8.87
CA ASN A 421 16.58 33.46 -8.83
C ASN A 421 17.26 33.50 -10.22
N PRO A 422 17.88 34.64 -10.61
CA PRO A 422 18.43 34.80 -11.96
C PRO A 422 19.58 33.83 -12.27
N ASP A 423 20.40 33.54 -11.26
CA ASP A 423 21.55 32.65 -11.41
C ASP A 423 21.17 31.16 -11.46
N GLN A 424 19.90 30.84 -11.18
CA GLN A 424 19.37 29.48 -11.15
C GLN A 424 20.21 28.54 -10.27
N ILE A 425 20.49 28.99 -9.04
CA ILE A 425 21.28 28.26 -8.06
C ILE A 425 20.47 27.96 -6.79
N TYR A 426 20.96 27.01 -6.04
CA TYR A 426 20.57 26.82 -4.64
C TYR A 426 21.29 27.93 -3.84
N THR A 427 20.54 28.87 -3.32
CA THR A 427 21.07 30.12 -2.72
C THR A 427 21.75 29.87 -1.38
N THR A 428 22.47 30.87 -0.89
CA THR A 428 23.18 30.82 0.38
C THR A 428 22.24 31.08 1.57
N PHE A 429 22.48 30.41 2.68
CA PHE A 429 21.82 30.70 3.95
C PHE A 429 22.70 31.58 4.84
N PHE A 430 22.23 32.74 5.20
CA PHE A 430 22.95 33.63 6.07
C PHE A 430 22.43 33.58 7.51
N ASN A 431 23.18 32.98 8.41
CA ASN A 431 22.83 32.84 9.85
C ASN A 431 22.49 34.18 10.54
N HIS A 432 23.14 35.27 10.15
CA HIS A 432 22.85 36.59 10.74
C HIS A 432 21.48 37.12 10.29
N CYS A 433 20.98 36.72 9.13
CA CYS A 433 19.65 37.09 8.64
C CYS A 433 18.57 36.31 9.37
N PHE A 434 18.83 35.01 9.67
CA PHE A 434 17.90 34.13 10.35
C PHE A 434 18.57 33.43 11.54
N PRO A 435 18.86 34.19 12.63
CA PRO A 435 19.58 33.67 13.77
C PRO A 435 18.78 32.62 14.52
N GLU A 436 19.47 31.63 15.08
CA GLU A 436 18.89 30.67 15.99
C GLU A 436 18.19 31.36 17.17
N ARG A 437 16.91 31.02 17.38
CA ARG A 437 16.15 31.50 18.53
C ARG A 437 16.34 30.53 19.69
N ARG A 438 17.15 30.95 20.71
CA ARG A 438 17.17 30.20 21.96
C ARG A 438 15.89 30.46 22.74
N PRO A 439 15.26 29.45 23.36
CA PRO A 439 14.04 29.63 24.14
C PRO A 439 14.14 30.69 25.26
N GLU A 440 15.36 30.98 25.72
CA GLU A 440 15.66 31.87 26.83
C GLU A 440 15.90 33.32 26.41
N ASP A 441 15.99 33.62 25.11
CA ASP A 441 16.31 34.95 24.61
C ASP A 441 15.06 35.83 24.44
N ASN A 442 14.75 36.61 25.45
CA ASN A 442 13.71 37.67 25.41
C ASN A 442 14.16 38.96 24.68
N ARG A 443 15.36 39.01 24.11
CA ARG A 443 15.85 40.18 23.40
C ARG A 443 15.23 40.25 22.00
N PRO A 444 14.81 41.45 21.53
CA PRO A 444 14.37 41.63 20.16
C PRO A 444 15.51 41.27 19.20
N LEU A 445 15.28 40.26 18.38
CA LEU A 445 16.20 39.87 17.31
C LEU A 445 16.32 41.02 16.31
N LYS A 446 17.53 41.43 15.98
CA LYS A 446 17.82 42.34 14.84
C LYS A 446 17.69 41.60 13.52
N SER A 447 16.57 40.91 13.29
CA SER A 447 16.31 40.11 12.12
C SER A 447 14.90 40.43 11.59
N ARG A 448 14.72 40.24 10.27
CA ARG A 448 13.40 40.33 9.62
C ARG A 448 12.55 39.08 9.83
N ALA A 449 13.10 38.00 10.43
CA ALA A 449 12.39 36.78 10.76
C ALA A 449 11.33 36.98 11.84
N THR A 450 10.16 36.46 11.65
CA THR A 450 9.01 36.56 12.55
C THR A 450 8.82 35.28 13.39
N THR A 451 7.99 35.35 14.44
CA THR A 451 7.64 34.19 15.25
C THR A 451 6.96 33.09 14.40
N GLU A 452 6.17 33.47 13.42
CA GLU A 452 5.50 32.55 12.48
C GLU A 452 6.50 31.77 11.62
N ASP A 453 7.63 32.38 11.28
CA ASP A 453 8.69 31.77 10.48
C ASP A 453 9.39 30.65 11.28
N TYR A 454 9.70 30.92 12.54
CA TYR A 454 10.27 29.90 13.43
C TYR A 454 9.29 28.74 13.69
N LYS A 455 7.99 29.03 13.84
CA LYS A 455 6.96 27.97 13.94
C LYS A 455 6.89 27.12 12.68
N MET A 456 6.95 27.75 11.50
CA MET A 456 6.98 27.03 10.23
C MET A 456 8.18 26.08 10.17
N ILE A 457 9.38 26.55 10.51
CA ILE A 457 10.60 25.74 10.52
C ILE A 457 10.42 24.54 11.45
N GLN A 458 9.98 24.77 12.69
CA GLN A 458 9.74 23.70 13.66
C GLN A 458 8.74 22.64 13.14
N MET A 459 7.71 23.07 12.43
CA MET A 459 6.73 22.14 11.85
C MET A 459 7.32 21.33 10.69
N VAL A 460 8.20 21.94 9.87
CA VAL A 460 8.89 21.22 8.79
C VAL A 460 9.90 20.23 9.35
N GLU A 461 10.58 20.54 10.46
CA GLU A 461 11.49 19.63 11.15
C GLU A 461 10.78 18.40 11.72
N GLN A 462 9.56 18.57 12.24
CA GLN A 462 8.75 17.50 12.79
C GLN A 462 8.00 16.68 11.73
N LEU A 463 7.89 17.23 10.51
CA LEU A 463 7.07 16.65 9.45
C LEU A 463 7.46 15.21 9.07
N PRO A 464 8.74 14.80 8.96
CA PRO A 464 9.10 13.43 8.64
C PRO A 464 8.52 12.42 9.63
N MET A 465 8.63 12.68 10.93
CA MET A 465 8.10 11.79 11.96
C MET A 465 6.57 11.71 11.89
N ASN A 466 5.88 12.86 11.74
CA ASN A 466 4.43 12.89 11.60
C ASN A 466 3.94 12.10 10.36
N VAL A 467 4.69 12.17 9.26
CA VAL A 467 4.40 11.39 8.04
C VAL A 467 4.59 9.90 8.30
N LYS A 468 5.71 9.51 8.90
CA LYS A 468 6.00 8.11 9.24
C LYS A 468 4.90 7.52 10.13
N ASP A 469 4.58 8.18 11.24
CA ASP A 469 3.55 7.74 12.19
C ASP A 469 2.17 7.60 11.51
N SER A 470 1.83 8.56 10.63
CA SER A 470 0.58 8.51 9.87
C SER A 470 0.52 7.30 8.92
N PHE A 471 1.61 6.97 8.24
CA PHE A 471 1.67 5.79 7.38
C PHE A 471 1.58 4.49 8.19
N GLU A 472 2.30 4.38 9.31
CA GLU A 472 2.27 3.20 10.18
C GLU A 472 0.87 2.92 10.72
N ASN A 473 0.04 3.95 10.87
CA ASN A 473 -1.38 3.85 11.25
C ASN A 473 -2.35 3.80 10.07
N LEU A 474 -1.88 3.56 8.84
CA LEU A 474 -2.66 3.58 7.60
C LEU A 474 -3.43 4.91 7.36
N GLN A 475 -2.98 6.01 7.95
CA GLN A 475 -3.60 7.33 7.84
C GLN A 475 -2.85 8.21 6.81
N ILE A 476 -2.59 7.68 5.60
CA ILE A 476 -1.84 8.39 4.56
C ILE A 476 -2.48 9.75 4.25
N TYR A 477 -3.81 9.85 4.33
CA TYR A 477 -4.52 11.12 4.15
C TYR A 477 -4.07 12.19 5.15
N LYS A 478 -3.75 11.83 6.41
CA LYS A 478 -3.21 12.76 7.43
C LYS A 478 -1.76 13.15 7.12
N ALA A 479 -0.95 12.20 6.65
CA ALA A 479 0.40 12.50 6.19
C ALA A 479 0.37 13.57 5.08
N LEU A 480 -0.48 13.40 4.08
CA LEU A 480 -0.65 14.37 2.99
C LEU A 480 -1.24 15.69 3.47
N GLU A 481 -2.13 15.67 4.46
CA GLU A 481 -2.64 16.89 5.09
C GLU A 481 -1.55 17.66 5.82
N ALA A 482 -0.68 16.98 6.57
CA ALA A 482 0.47 17.59 7.25
C ALA A 482 1.46 18.20 6.24
N ILE A 483 1.79 17.47 5.16
CA ILE A 483 2.65 18.00 4.08
C ILE A 483 2.01 19.26 3.47
N ASN A 484 0.75 19.21 3.08
CA ASN A 484 0.07 20.36 2.49
C ASN A 484 -0.05 21.54 3.46
N PHE A 485 -0.22 21.27 4.74
CA PHE A 485 -0.22 22.32 5.76
C PHE A 485 1.14 23.04 5.79
N CYS A 486 2.25 22.29 5.80
CA CYS A 486 3.59 22.87 5.74
C CYS A 486 3.84 23.61 4.42
N VAL A 487 3.39 23.09 3.28
CA VAL A 487 3.46 23.79 1.98
C VAL A 487 2.73 25.14 2.04
N ARG A 488 1.55 25.20 2.65
CA ARG A 488 0.81 26.47 2.83
C ARG A 488 1.54 27.45 3.75
N LEU A 489 2.14 26.95 4.84
CA LEU A 489 2.96 27.80 5.73
C LEU A 489 4.18 28.38 5.00
N THR A 490 4.86 27.58 4.18
CA THR A 490 5.99 28.03 3.35
C THR A 490 5.55 29.03 2.28
N ASN A 491 4.37 28.86 1.68
CA ASN A 491 3.77 29.87 0.81
C ASN A 491 3.51 31.18 1.56
N GLY A 492 3.00 31.11 2.79
CA GLY A 492 2.82 32.28 3.68
C GLY A 492 4.13 32.97 4.04
N PHE A 493 5.19 32.19 4.34
CA PHE A 493 6.54 32.68 4.58
C PHE A 493 7.06 33.44 3.35
N PHE A 494 7.03 32.83 2.17
CA PHE A 494 7.47 33.42 0.92
C PHE A 494 6.71 34.74 0.61
N GLN A 495 5.42 34.76 0.87
CA GLN A 495 4.56 35.91 0.64
C GLN A 495 4.85 37.06 1.66
N ARG A 496 5.09 36.73 2.94
CA ARG A 496 5.41 37.74 3.98
C ARG A 496 6.68 38.50 3.68
N HIS A 497 7.70 37.80 3.21
CA HIS A 497 9.00 38.38 2.94
C HIS A 497 9.12 39.03 1.56
N THR A 498 8.10 38.94 0.73
CA THR A 498 7.96 39.64 -0.58
C THR A 498 9.28 39.71 -1.37
N PRO A 499 9.92 38.56 -1.70
CA PRO A 499 11.27 38.53 -2.30
C PRO A 499 11.37 39.33 -3.61
N TRP A 500 10.27 39.50 -4.32
CA TRP A 500 10.18 40.34 -5.54
C TRP A 500 10.25 41.84 -5.31
N LYS A 501 10.25 42.30 -4.06
CA LYS A 501 10.38 43.73 -3.68
C LYS A 501 11.76 44.08 -3.13
N LEU A 502 12.64 43.11 -2.93
CA LEU A 502 13.97 43.31 -2.39
C LEU A 502 14.89 43.91 -3.45
N ASP A 503 15.70 44.89 -3.05
CA ASP A 503 16.62 45.56 -3.98
C ASP A 503 17.97 44.83 -4.03
N GLY A 504 18.26 44.17 -5.16
CA GLY A 504 19.53 43.48 -5.38
C GLY A 504 20.80 44.36 -5.34
N LYS A 505 20.65 45.66 -5.19
CA LYS A 505 21.79 46.58 -5.00
C LYS A 505 22.14 46.82 -3.52
N ILE A 506 21.23 46.45 -2.61
CA ILE A 506 21.41 46.60 -1.17
C ILE A 506 21.88 45.25 -0.61
N ALA A 507 23.09 45.24 -0.02
CA ALA A 507 23.69 43.99 0.48
C ALA A 507 22.81 43.25 1.51
N GLU A 508 22.12 43.97 2.40
CA GLU A 508 21.21 43.37 3.37
C GLU A 508 19.98 42.72 2.71
N ASP A 509 19.46 43.34 1.64
CA ASP A 509 18.35 42.79 0.86
C ASP A 509 18.77 41.56 0.06
N CYS A 510 19.99 41.55 -0.49
CA CYS A 510 20.57 40.39 -1.18
C CYS A 510 20.70 39.19 -0.21
N CYS A 511 21.33 39.39 0.95
CA CYS A 511 21.47 38.32 1.96
C CYS A 511 20.12 37.79 2.43
N TRP A 512 19.14 38.70 2.60
CA TRP A 512 17.79 38.32 3.00
C TRP A 512 17.05 37.53 1.89
N LEU A 513 17.15 37.98 0.65
CA LEU A 513 16.58 37.29 -0.52
C LEU A 513 17.11 35.85 -0.64
N GLU A 514 18.45 35.72 -0.60
CA GLU A 514 19.08 34.41 -0.69
C GLU A 514 18.65 33.49 0.46
N THR A 515 18.58 34.00 1.69
CA THR A 515 18.11 33.24 2.86
C THR A 515 16.66 32.80 2.72
N VAL A 516 15.76 33.67 2.24
CA VAL A 516 14.34 33.32 2.01
C VAL A 516 14.20 32.26 0.94
N LEU A 517 14.94 32.40 -0.16
CA LEU A 517 14.95 31.38 -1.23
C LEU A 517 15.50 30.05 -0.73
N HIS A 518 16.62 30.09 0.00
CA HIS A 518 17.25 28.89 0.55
C HIS A 518 16.29 28.09 1.44
N ILE A 519 15.65 28.75 2.42
CA ILE A 519 14.66 28.11 3.30
C ILE A 519 13.51 27.52 2.47
N THR A 520 13.04 28.23 1.45
CA THR A 520 11.93 27.76 0.60
C THR A 520 12.33 26.53 -0.22
N LEU A 521 13.55 26.53 -0.80
CA LEU A 521 14.09 25.39 -1.56
C LEU A 521 14.29 24.16 -0.67
N GLU A 522 14.80 24.35 0.57
CA GLU A 522 14.92 23.28 1.56
C GLU A 522 13.57 22.70 1.98
N CYS A 523 12.57 23.53 2.22
CA CYS A 523 11.20 23.05 2.47
C CYS A 523 10.69 22.19 1.31
N LEU A 524 10.84 22.66 0.06
CA LEU A 524 10.43 21.92 -1.14
C LEU A 524 11.19 20.62 -1.31
N ARG A 525 12.48 20.57 -0.97
CA ARG A 525 13.28 19.35 -0.96
C ARG A 525 12.69 18.30 -0.01
N VAL A 526 12.41 18.70 1.22
CA VAL A 526 11.78 17.81 2.22
C VAL A 526 10.42 17.31 1.73
N TYR A 527 9.58 18.20 1.20
CA TYR A 527 8.27 17.79 0.65
C TYR A 527 8.42 16.84 -0.52
N GLY A 528 9.37 17.10 -1.43
CA GLY A 528 9.65 16.22 -2.58
C GLY A 528 10.07 14.82 -2.14
N ILE A 529 10.93 14.68 -1.13
CA ILE A 529 11.36 13.39 -0.60
C ILE A 529 10.17 12.64 0.02
N LEU A 530 9.37 13.32 0.86
CA LEU A 530 8.22 12.72 1.54
C LEU A 530 7.05 12.37 0.60
N LEU A 531 6.97 13.01 -0.57
CA LEU A 531 5.94 12.74 -1.58
C LEU A 531 6.29 11.60 -2.53
N GLN A 532 7.53 11.09 -2.57
CA GLN A 532 7.94 9.98 -3.45
C GLN A 532 7.05 8.74 -3.34
N PRO A 533 6.59 8.31 -2.14
CA PRO A 533 5.69 7.17 -2.02
C PRO A 533 4.33 7.37 -2.69
N VAL A 534 3.85 8.59 -2.77
CA VAL A 534 2.49 8.93 -3.21
C VAL A 534 2.45 9.33 -4.69
N VAL A 535 3.29 10.26 -5.10
CA VAL A 535 3.35 10.87 -6.44
C VAL A 535 4.76 10.78 -7.02
N PRO A 536 5.21 9.59 -7.40
CA PRO A 536 6.61 9.34 -7.74
C PRO A 536 7.12 10.18 -8.91
N THR A 537 6.30 10.47 -9.93
CA THR A 537 6.70 11.28 -11.09
C THR A 537 6.83 12.75 -10.71
N ILE A 538 5.84 13.31 -10.03
CA ILE A 538 5.84 14.71 -9.56
C ILE A 538 6.99 14.94 -8.57
N ALA A 539 7.20 14.03 -7.62
CA ALA A 539 8.30 14.10 -6.66
C ALA A 539 9.66 14.06 -7.37
N ASN A 540 9.83 13.17 -8.36
CA ASN A 540 11.04 13.11 -9.16
C ASN A 540 11.29 14.40 -9.94
N GLN A 541 10.28 15.00 -10.58
CA GLN A 541 10.40 16.26 -11.30
C GLN A 541 10.80 17.40 -10.36
N LEU A 542 10.13 17.52 -9.19
CA LEU A 542 10.43 18.52 -8.18
C LEU A 542 11.87 18.39 -7.68
N LEU A 543 12.29 17.19 -7.25
CA LEU A 543 13.64 16.97 -6.73
C LEU A 543 14.71 17.16 -7.81
N SER A 544 14.43 16.76 -9.04
CA SER A 544 15.33 16.98 -10.17
C SER A 544 15.48 18.48 -10.50
N ARG A 545 14.39 19.25 -10.43
CA ARG A 545 14.41 20.70 -10.58
C ARG A 545 15.28 21.38 -9.51
N LEU A 546 15.28 20.83 -8.27
CA LEU A 546 16.12 21.29 -7.18
C LEU A 546 17.57 20.75 -7.24
N ALA A 547 17.94 20.02 -8.29
CA ALA A 547 19.23 19.36 -8.45
C ALA A 547 19.58 18.37 -7.33
N VAL A 548 18.57 17.76 -6.68
CA VAL A 548 18.75 16.70 -5.69
C VAL A 548 18.99 15.39 -6.41
N GLY A 549 20.17 14.78 -6.25
CA GLY A 549 20.54 13.53 -6.88
C GLY A 549 19.77 12.33 -6.35
N PRO A 550 19.67 11.21 -7.09
CA PRO A 550 18.92 10.03 -6.63
C PRO A 550 19.38 9.49 -5.26
N HIS A 551 20.67 9.54 -4.98
CA HIS A 551 21.30 9.10 -3.72
C HIS A 551 21.14 10.11 -2.56
N GLU A 552 20.51 11.25 -2.81
CA GLU A 552 20.24 12.30 -1.83
C GLU A 552 18.74 12.36 -1.49
N ARG A 553 17.95 11.35 -1.86
CA ARG A 553 16.48 11.33 -1.78
C ARG A 553 15.92 10.30 -0.81
N ASP A 554 16.75 9.74 0.06
CA ASP A 554 16.34 8.78 1.10
C ASP A 554 15.93 9.48 2.41
N TRP A 555 15.55 8.68 3.39
CA TRP A 555 15.10 9.16 4.69
C TRP A 555 16.19 9.90 5.48
N GLU A 556 17.45 9.50 5.33
CA GLU A 556 18.58 10.11 6.04
C GLU A 556 18.83 11.55 5.57
N HIS A 557 18.40 11.87 4.35
CA HIS A 557 18.52 13.22 3.77
C HIS A 557 17.36 14.17 4.16
N LEU A 558 16.42 13.75 5.01
CA LEU A 558 15.32 14.61 5.49
C LEU A 558 15.71 15.61 6.58
N ASN A 559 16.95 15.53 7.10
CA ASN A 559 17.44 16.45 8.10
C ASN A 559 17.39 17.90 7.56
N PHE A 560 16.35 18.61 7.93
CA PHE A 560 16.11 19.99 7.56
C PHE A 560 17.06 20.90 8.36
N LEU A 561 17.46 21.67 8.77
CA LEU A 561 18.34 22.56 9.50
C LEU A 561 19.49 21.91 10.31
N ALA A 562 19.53 20.63 10.59
CA ALA A 562 20.66 20.01 11.30
C ALA A 562 22.02 20.25 10.61
N ARG A 563 22.00 20.60 9.33
CA ARG A 563 23.17 20.97 8.52
C ARG A 563 23.66 22.40 8.78
N TYR A 564 22.81 23.26 9.35
CA TYR A 564 23.20 24.65 9.66
C TYR A 564 24.03 24.76 10.94
N HIS A 565 23.83 23.84 11.89
CA HIS A 565 24.64 23.81 13.11
C HIS A 565 26.12 23.52 12.83
N ASN A 566 26.43 22.90 11.68
CA ASN A 566 27.79 22.58 11.24
C ASN A 566 28.32 23.48 10.10
N ASN A 567 27.62 24.54 9.72
CA ASN A 567 27.95 25.45 8.60
C ASN A 567 28.17 24.78 7.23
N ILE A 568 27.58 23.62 6.98
CA ILE A 568 27.76 22.88 5.71
C ILE A 568 26.40 22.62 5.08
N CYS A 569 25.92 23.50 4.22
CA CYS A 569 24.85 23.19 3.28
C CYS A 569 25.46 22.58 2.01
N ILE A 570 25.24 21.29 1.81
CA ILE A 570 25.79 20.56 0.63
C ILE A 570 25.18 20.99 -0.69
N PHE A 571 24.08 21.74 -0.69
CA PHE A 571 23.38 22.20 -1.89
C PHE A 571 23.73 23.63 -2.28
N GLU A 572 24.29 24.42 -1.36
CA GLU A 572 24.63 25.83 -1.59
C GLU A 572 25.51 26.01 -2.82
N GLY A 573 25.14 26.98 -3.66
CA GLY A 573 25.82 27.26 -4.94
C GLY A 573 25.60 26.24 -6.05
N ARG A 574 24.91 25.12 -5.77
CA ARG A 574 24.59 24.12 -6.79
C ARG A 574 23.60 24.72 -7.80
N LYS A 575 23.88 24.56 -9.10
CA LYS A 575 22.92 24.95 -10.15
C LYS A 575 21.66 24.11 -10.04
N LEU A 576 20.51 24.77 -10.13
CA LEU A 576 19.22 24.09 -10.23
C LEU A 576 19.18 23.23 -11.50
N GLY A 577 18.43 22.16 -11.43
CA GLY A 577 18.22 21.28 -12.58
C GLY A 577 17.41 21.96 -13.69
N PRO A 578 17.27 21.30 -14.83
CA PRO A 578 16.54 21.88 -15.96
C PRO A 578 15.10 22.24 -15.60
N ASP A 579 14.62 23.35 -16.17
CA ASP A 579 13.23 23.71 -16.08
C ASP A 579 12.41 22.77 -16.98
N THR A 580 11.64 21.89 -16.37
CA THR A 580 10.77 20.93 -17.07
C THR A 580 9.35 21.47 -17.25
N GLY A 581 9.12 22.75 -16.96
CA GLY A 581 7.81 23.40 -17.04
C GLY A 581 6.96 23.22 -15.78
N ILE A 582 5.64 23.33 -15.95
CA ILE A 582 4.68 23.32 -14.85
C ILE A 582 4.64 21.91 -14.22
N LEU A 583 4.87 21.85 -12.90
CA LEU A 583 4.89 20.60 -12.13
C LEU A 583 3.57 19.82 -12.21
N PHE A 584 2.45 20.54 -12.16
CA PHE A 584 1.11 19.99 -12.33
C PHE A 584 0.21 21.03 -13.00
N ASN A 585 -0.34 20.71 -14.17
CA ASN A 585 -1.23 21.61 -14.90
C ASN A 585 -2.57 21.74 -14.17
N ARG A 586 -3.06 22.97 -14.07
CA ARG A 586 -4.38 23.25 -13.50
C ARG A 586 -5.46 22.60 -14.37
N LEU A 587 -6.35 21.84 -13.71
CA LEU A 587 -7.45 21.12 -14.36
C LEU A 587 -8.66 22.04 -14.52
N GLU A 588 -9.32 21.96 -15.66
CA GLU A 588 -10.61 22.61 -15.88
C GLU A 588 -11.75 21.79 -15.26
N ARG A 589 -12.83 22.46 -14.86
CA ARG A 589 -14.02 21.76 -14.39
C ARG A 589 -14.63 20.97 -15.54
N ILE A 590 -14.91 19.69 -15.31
CA ILE A 590 -15.64 18.87 -16.26
C ILE A 590 -17.09 19.34 -16.23
N HIS A 591 -17.46 20.20 -17.18
CA HIS A 591 -18.87 20.52 -17.38
C HIS A 591 -19.56 19.24 -17.85
N LYS A 592 -20.37 18.61 -16.99
CA LYS A 592 -21.32 17.58 -17.45
C LYS A 592 -22.15 18.23 -18.56
N ALA A 593 -22.01 17.69 -19.78
CA ALA A 593 -22.99 18.02 -20.82
C ALA A 593 -24.40 17.84 -20.22
N PRO A 594 -25.33 18.78 -20.38
CA PRO A 594 -26.66 18.66 -19.82
C PRO A 594 -27.21 17.30 -20.24
N SER A 595 -27.59 16.48 -19.26
CA SER A 595 -28.24 15.20 -19.50
C SER A 595 -29.38 15.49 -20.45
N LYS A 596 -29.32 14.98 -21.68
CA LYS A 596 -30.45 15.00 -22.58
C LYS A 596 -31.56 14.29 -21.84
N THR A 597 -32.43 15.06 -21.25
CA THR A 597 -33.72 14.61 -20.74
C THR A 597 -34.34 13.75 -21.84
N ARG A 598 -34.42 12.44 -21.61
CA ARG A 598 -35.33 11.57 -22.35
C ARG A 598 -36.72 12.01 -22.00
N GLY A 599 -37.15 13.10 -22.62
CA GLY A 599 -38.46 13.69 -22.57
C GLY A 599 -39.05 13.64 -23.97
N ASN A 600 -40.05 12.82 -24.14
CA ASN A 600 -41.06 12.87 -25.23
C ASN A 600 -40.59 12.57 -26.67
N GLN A 601 -40.34 11.30 -26.95
CA GLN A 601 -40.49 10.73 -28.30
C GLN A 601 -41.34 9.45 -28.35
N GLU A 602 -42.34 9.32 -27.49
CA GLU A 602 -43.35 8.25 -27.57
C GLU A 602 -44.77 8.72 -27.85
N ILE A 603 -44.93 9.91 -28.39
CA ILE A 603 -46.24 10.39 -28.87
C ILE A 603 -46.06 10.99 -30.26
N LYS A 604 -45.83 10.16 -31.29
CA LYS A 604 -46.05 10.48 -32.72
C LYS A 604 -45.91 9.27 -33.65
N LEU A 605 -46.43 8.13 -33.27
CA LEU A 605 -46.54 6.97 -34.17
C LEU A 605 -47.90 6.26 -34.05
N GLN A 606 -48.98 7.02 -33.79
CA GLN A 606 -50.38 6.50 -33.82
C GLN A 606 -51.32 7.32 -34.70
N HIS A 607 -50.80 8.09 -35.67
CA HIS A 607 -51.67 8.81 -36.61
C HIS A 607 -51.24 8.72 -38.07
N ILE A 608 -50.65 7.60 -38.49
CA ILE A 608 -50.54 7.27 -39.93
C ILE A 608 -50.83 5.76 -40.07
N LEU A 609 -52.06 5.38 -39.91
CA LEU A 609 -52.75 4.20 -40.47
C LEU A 609 -54.24 4.37 -40.17
N LYS A 610 -54.88 5.25 -40.93
CA LYS A 610 -56.26 5.16 -41.39
C LYS A 610 -56.24 5.51 -42.86
#